data_36487ea0fb2d04651a9292c7ea3335f5
#
_entry.id   36487ea0fb2d04651a9292c7ea3335f5
#
_cell.length_a   1.000
_cell.length_b   1.000
_cell.length_c   1.000
_cell.angle_alpha   90.00
_cell.angle_beta   90.00
_cell.angle_gamma   90.00
#
_symmetry.space_group_name_H-M   'P 1'
#
loop_
_entity.id
_entity.type
_entity.pdbx_description
1 polymer ?
#
loop_
_entity_poly.entity_id
_entity_poly.type
_entity_poly.pdbx_seq_one_letter_code
_entity_poly.pdbx_strand_id
1 'polypeptide(L)'
;MHLSEKAEKYLQRLCLEIPNRCVGSKGNRAATEIFAEGVASFGFKTECPEFDCVDWTHNGARLTVNHEPFDIFVSPYSLGCHLSAPLAVVSTVEELETVEAANKIILARGNIAKEQLMPKNFPFYNPDEHKRIIHLLETKAPQAIIASTSRNPELAGGLNPFPLIEDGDFDIPSVYMTEEEGNKLIKHSGKGISLDILSKRSPAKGYNVIARKVADSGRKVVLCAHIDTHNSKDSTPGALDNATGVVVLLLLAELLENYNGRLGIEIVALNGEEYYSSLGEVQYLKSNQGRFNEIFLNINLDLVGYYQGNTAYSLYDCPDDIVKSIRKAFSTQKDIVEGEPWYQGDHMIFTQKQVPALAITSSQFMELLTNIAHTAQDRPELVDCSKLTHVAKALHGLLLDLDKFLS
;
A
#
# COMPACT_ATOMS: atom_id res chain seq x y z
N MET A 1 -31.03 -4.27 -7.96
CA MET A 1 -30.05 -5.02 -7.11
C MET A 1 -29.75 -4.16 -5.91
N HIS A 2 -29.75 -4.73 -4.70
CA HIS A 2 -29.41 -3.99 -3.48
C HIS A 2 -27.93 -3.58 -3.50
N LEU A 3 -27.58 -2.45 -2.85
CA LEU A 3 -26.17 -1.98 -2.79
C LEU A 3 -25.23 -3.04 -2.21
N SER A 4 -25.69 -3.80 -1.21
CA SER A 4 -24.90 -4.88 -0.61
C SER A 4 -24.54 -5.99 -1.61
N GLU A 5 -25.51 -6.42 -2.44
CA GLU A 5 -25.27 -7.41 -3.50
C GLU A 5 -24.29 -6.89 -4.57
N LYS A 6 -24.30 -5.57 -4.82
CA LYS A 6 -23.30 -4.94 -5.72
C LYS A 6 -21.93 -4.92 -5.08
N ALA A 7 -21.86 -4.59 -3.78
CA ALA A 7 -20.61 -4.63 -3.03
C ALA A 7 -19.95 -6.02 -3.10
N GLU A 8 -20.72 -7.08 -2.84
CA GLU A 8 -20.26 -8.47 -2.95
C GLU A 8 -19.71 -8.79 -4.35
N LYS A 9 -20.40 -8.38 -5.41
CA LYS A 9 -19.96 -8.60 -6.80
C LYS A 9 -18.66 -7.87 -7.12
N TYR A 10 -18.54 -6.59 -6.72
CA TYR A 10 -17.31 -5.84 -6.93
C TYR A 10 -16.15 -6.46 -6.16
N LEU A 11 -16.37 -6.84 -4.90
CA LEU A 11 -15.37 -7.47 -4.06
C LEU A 11 -14.90 -8.81 -4.65
N GLN A 12 -15.83 -9.68 -5.08
CA GLN A 12 -15.51 -10.93 -5.75
C GLN A 12 -14.67 -10.70 -7.02
N ARG A 13 -15.07 -9.71 -7.83
CA ARG A 13 -14.35 -9.38 -9.07
C ARG A 13 -12.92 -8.91 -8.80
N LEU A 14 -12.73 -8.04 -7.80
CA LEU A 14 -11.40 -7.50 -7.47
C LEU A 14 -10.49 -8.51 -6.76
N CYS A 15 -11.04 -9.44 -5.96
CA CYS A 15 -10.24 -10.31 -5.11
C CYS A 15 -10.13 -11.75 -5.61
N LEU A 16 -11.14 -12.27 -6.33
CA LEU A 16 -11.16 -13.67 -6.78
C LEU A 16 -10.90 -13.81 -8.28
N GLU A 17 -11.43 -12.88 -9.10
CA GLU A 17 -11.20 -12.92 -10.55
C GLU A 17 -9.85 -12.26 -10.91
N ILE A 18 -9.37 -11.33 -10.08
CA ILE A 18 -8.08 -10.66 -10.23
C ILE A 18 -7.20 -11.01 -9.02
N PRO A 19 -6.42 -12.10 -9.10
CA PRO A 19 -5.68 -12.63 -7.95
C PRO A 19 -4.47 -11.79 -7.52
N ASN A 20 -4.07 -10.81 -8.34
CA ASN A 20 -2.91 -9.97 -8.11
C ASN A 20 -3.17 -8.57 -8.69
N ARG A 21 -3.12 -7.56 -7.83
CA ARG A 21 -3.24 -6.15 -8.23
C ARG A 21 -1.96 -5.34 -7.99
N CYS A 22 -0.81 -6.01 -7.82
CA CYS A 22 0.47 -5.32 -7.68
C CYS A 22 0.74 -4.40 -8.86
N VAL A 23 1.26 -3.21 -8.59
CA VAL A 23 1.52 -2.18 -9.60
C VAL A 23 2.33 -2.74 -10.78
N GLY A 24 1.91 -2.41 -11.99
CA GLY A 24 2.54 -2.87 -13.24
C GLY A 24 2.03 -4.22 -13.74
N SER A 25 1.36 -5.03 -12.91
CA SER A 25 0.83 -6.33 -13.29
C SER A 25 -0.39 -6.23 -14.21
N LYS A 26 -0.69 -7.31 -14.93
CA LYS A 26 -1.92 -7.40 -15.74
C LYS A 26 -3.18 -7.30 -14.90
N GLY A 27 -3.17 -7.83 -13.66
CA GLY A 27 -4.29 -7.75 -12.74
C GLY A 27 -4.53 -6.33 -12.25
N ASN A 28 -3.47 -5.59 -11.93
CA ASN A 28 -3.55 -4.17 -11.59
C ASN A 28 -4.19 -3.36 -12.72
N ARG A 29 -3.76 -3.59 -13.96
CA ARG A 29 -4.34 -2.95 -15.13
C ARG A 29 -5.83 -3.26 -15.29
N ALA A 30 -6.23 -4.54 -15.15
CA ALA A 30 -7.62 -4.96 -15.24
C ALA A 30 -8.49 -4.32 -14.12
N ALA A 31 -7.98 -4.26 -12.87
CA ALA A 31 -8.69 -3.59 -11.78
C ALA A 31 -8.88 -2.09 -12.04
N THR A 32 -7.86 -1.42 -12.55
CA THR A 32 -7.89 0.00 -12.94
C THR A 32 -8.94 0.26 -14.01
N GLU A 33 -9.00 -0.60 -15.05
CA GLU A 33 -10.01 -0.50 -16.12
C GLU A 33 -11.44 -0.74 -15.60
N ILE A 34 -11.65 -1.76 -14.76
CA ILE A 34 -12.95 -2.03 -14.12
C ILE A 34 -13.43 -0.83 -13.31
N PHE A 35 -12.55 -0.22 -12.54
CA PHE A 35 -12.90 0.96 -11.75
C PHE A 35 -13.24 2.16 -12.65
N ALA A 36 -12.42 2.44 -13.65
CA ALA A 36 -12.63 3.55 -14.59
C ALA A 36 -13.96 3.42 -15.34
N GLU A 37 -14.28 2.22 -15.87
CA GLU A 37 -15.54 1.93 -16.53
C GLU A 37 -16.72 2.05 -15.56
N GLY A 38 -16.56 1.54 -14.32
CA GLY A 38 -17.60 1.61 -13.29
C GLY A 38 -17.99 3.05 -12.97
N VAL A 39 -17.03 3.91 -12.62
CA VAL A 39 -17.33 5.31 -12.28
C VAL A 39 -17.82 6.11 -13.50
N ALA A 40 -17.31 5.82 -14.71
CA ALA A 40 -17.77 6.46 -15.94
C ALA A 40 -19.24 6.13 -16.23
N SER A 41 -19.69 4.91 -15.94
CA SER A 41 -21.08 4.49 -16.14
C SER A 41 -22.09 5.28 -15.29
N PHE A 42 -21.63 5.89 -14.19
CA PHE A 42 -22.42 6.77 -13.32
C PHE A 42 -22.26 8.27 -13.66
N GLY A 43 -21.78 8.58 -14.86
CA GLY A 43 -21.72 9.95 -15.40
C GLY A 43 -20.54 10.77 -14.88
N PHE A 44 -19.49 10.15 -14.34
CA PHE A 44 -18.25 10.83 -14.03
C PHE A 44 -17.37 10.93 -15.27
N LYS A 45 -16.72 12.08 -15.46
CA LYS A 45 -15.66 12.23 -16.46
C LYS A 45 -14.36 11.63 -15.89
N THR A 46 -13.82 10.61 -16.56
CA THR A 46 -12.64 9.87 -16.11
C THR A 46 -11.36 10.27 -16.85
N GLU A 47 -10.25 10.28 -16.14
CA GLU A 47 -8.89 10.42 -16.65
C GLU A 47 -8.04 9.32 -16.00
N CYS A 48 -7.13 8.72 -16.78
CA CYS A 48 -6.22 7.67 -16.29
C CYS A 48 -4.78 8.10 -16.57
N PRO A 49 -4.23 9.06 -15.78
CA PRO A 49 -2.84 9.48 -15.96
C PRO A 49 -1.89 8.32 -15.66
N GLU A 50 -0.95 8.10 -16.60
CA GLU A 50 0.04 7.05 -16.51
C GLU A 50 1.31 7.47 -15.78
N PHE A 51 2.03 6.49 -15.24
CA PHE A 51 3.40 6.62 -14.76
C PHE A 51 4.21 5.36 -15.09
N ASP A 52 5.53 5.53 -15.26
CA ASP A 52 6.45 4.42 -15.45
C ASP A 52 6.63 3.65 -14.15
N CYS A 53 6.61 2.32 -14.21
CA CYS A 53 6.82 1.45 -13.07
C CYS A 53 7.51 0.14 -13.47
N VAL A 54 7.72 -0.73 -12.52
CA VAL A 54 8.29 -2.07 -12.70
C VAL A 54 7.24 -3.11 -12.35
N ASP A 55 6.92 -3.98 -13.32
CA ASP A 55 6.26 -5.25 -13.02
C ASP A 55 7.31 -6.26 -12.56
N TRP A 56 7.11 -6.80 -11.36
CA TRP A 56 8.06 -7.77 -10.78
C TRP A 56 7.38 -9.11 -10.53
N THR A 57 8.06 -10.16 -10.96
CA THR A 57 7.60 -11.54 -10.79
C THR A 57 8.72 -12.41 -10.23
N HIS A 58 8.38 -13.44 -9.46
CA HIS A 58 9.35 -14.41 -8.96
C HIS A 58 8.79 -15.82 -8.91
N ASN A 59 9.70 -16.81 -8.97
CA ASN A 59 9.42 -18.24 -8.82
C ASN A 59 10.22 -18.84 -7.65
N GLY A 60 10.47 -18.03 -6.61
CA GLY A 60 11.16 -18.43 -5.40
C GLY A 60 12.69 -18.28 -5.45
N ALA A 61 13.33 -18.75 -4.38
CA ALA A 61 14.77 -18.76 -4.24
C ALA A 61 15.24 -20.05 -3.54
N ARG A 62 16.52 -20.35 -3.67
CA ARG A 62 17.18 -21.49 -3.02
C ARG A 62 18.54 -21.07 -2.49
N LEU A 63 18.78 -21.36 -1.21
CA LEU A 63 20.09 -21.20 -0.55
C LEU A 63 20.58 -22.55 -0.08
N THR A 64 21.84 -22.87 -0.40
CA THR A 64 22.48 -24.11 0.06
C THR A 64 23.91 -23.88 0.54
N VAL A 65 24.30 -24.65 1.57
CA VAL A 65 25.68 -24.73 2.04
C VAL A 65 26.07 -26.21 2.12
N ASN A 66 27.05 -26.66 1.37
CA ASN A 66 27.45 -28.09 1.31
C ASN A 66 26.26 -29.03 1.03
N HIS A 67 25.34 -28.61 0.15
CA HIS A 67 24.08 -29.29 -0.22
C HIS A 67 22.99 -29.28 0.86
N GLU A 68 23.22 -28.70 2.03
CA GLU A 68 22.20 -28.46 3.05
C GLU A 68 21.34 -27.23 2.67
N PRO A 69 20.02 -27.37 2.56
CA PRO A 69 19.14 -26.24 2.23
C PRO A 69 18.82 -25.37 3.45
N PHE A 70 18.54 -24.10 3.20
CA PHE A 70 18.04 -23.13 4.17
C PHE A 70 16.72 -22.54 3.69
N ASP A 71 15.80 -22.30 4.62
CA ASP A 71 14.53 -21.67 4.34
C ASP A 71 14.72 -20.16 4.15
N ILE A 72 14.41 -19.67 2.94
CA ILE A 72 14.55 -18.26 2.56
C ILE A 72 13.35 -17.77 1.76
N PHE A 73 13.16 -16.46 1.75
CA PHE A 73 12.15 -15.77 0.97
C PHE A 73 12.80 -14.73 0.06
N VAL A 74 12.25 -14.54 -1.13
CA VAL A 74 12.73 -13.49 -2.05
C VAL A 74 12.29 -12.13 -1.52
N SER A 75 13.22 -11.18 -1.40
CA SER A 75 12.85 -9.79 -1.09
C SER A 75 12.02 -9.21 -2.24
N PRO A 76 10.91 -8.49 -1.96
CA PRO A 76 10.13 -7.85 -3.01
C PRO A 76 11.01 -6.98 -3.90
N TYR A 77 10.76 -7.03 -5.20
CA TYR A 77 11.53 -6.35 -6.25
C TYR A 77 12.99 -6.78 -6.40
N SER A 78 13.49 -7.79 -5.69
CA SER A 78 14.86 -8.30 -5.86
C SER A 78 15.16 -8.71 -7.29
N LEU A 79 16.40 -8.50 -7.72
CA LEU A 79 16.93 -9.07 -8.96
C LEU A 79 17.14 -10.58 -8.83
N GLY A 80 16.99 -11.30 -9.93
CA GLY A 80 17.38 -12.72 -10.05
C GLY A 80 18.91 -12.89 -10.06
N CYS A 81 19.38 -14.01 -9.50
CA CYS A 81 20.78 -14.39 -9.60
C CYS A 81 20.99 -15.91 -9.56
N HIS A 82 22.15 -16.34 -10.03
CA HIS A 82 22.68 -17.68 -9.84
C HIS A 82 24.16 -17.55 -9.50
N LEU A 83 24.52 -17.71 -8.23
CA LEU A 83 25.88 -17.42 -7.76
C LEU A 83 26.33 -18.30 -6.58
N SER A 84 27.64 -18.40 -6.42
CA SER A 84 28.28 -19.02 -5.26
C SER A 84 29.44 -18.14 -4.80
N ALA A 85 29.42 -17.75 -3.53
CA ALA A 85 30.42 -16.86 -2.96
C ALA A 85 30.63 -17.09 -1.45
N PRO A 86 31.76 -16.61 -0.88
CA PRO A 86 31.96 -16.67 0.56
C PRO A 86 30.93 -15.83 1.32
N LEU A 87 30.44 -16.35 2.45
CA LEU A 87 29.55 -15.64 3.35
C LEU A 87 30.34 -14.67 4.25
N ALA A 88 29.92 -13.42 4.30
CA ALA A 88 30.35 -12.47 5.35
C ALA A 88 29.13 -12.08 6.20
N VAL A 89 29.34 -11.83 7.48
CA VAL A 89 28.26 -11.51 8.43
C VAL A 89 28.46 -10.10 8.94
N VAL A 90 27.38 -9.32 9.00
CA VAL A 90 27.34 -7.96 9.57
C VAL A 90 26.12 -7.81 10.46
N SER A 91 26.31 -7.20 11.65
CA SER A 91 25.24 -7.01 12.64
C SER A 91 24.99 -5.54 12.97
N THR A 92 25.93 -4.65 12.61
CA THR A 92 25.84 -3.20 12.81
C THR A 92 26.30 -2.43 11.56
N VAL A 93 26.02 -1.14 11.53
CA VAL A 93 26.44 -0.24 10.45
C VAL A 93 27.99 -0.13 10.43
N GLU A 94 28.63 -0.09 11.58
CA GLU A 94 30.09 -0.01 11.71
C GLU A 94 30.79 -1.28 11.17
N GLU A 95 30.19 -2.45 11.40
CA GLU A 95 30.67 -3.69 10.80
C GLU A 95 30.49 -3.66 9.27
N LEU A 96 29.37 -3.12 8.78
CA LEU A 96 29.16 -2.95 7.35
C LEU A 96 30.17 -1.96 6.74
N GLU A 97 30.57 -0.89 7.45
CA GLU A 97 31.60 0.05 6.99
C GLU A 97 32.96 -0.58 6.81
N THR A 98 33.29 -1.54 7.65
CA THR A 98 34.65 -2.14 7.69
C THR A 98 34.73 -3.45 6.91
N VAL A 99 33.63 -4.14 6.66
CA VAL A 99 33.65 -5.43 5.98
C VAL A 99 34.14 -5.31 4.53
N GLU A 100 34.92 -6.27 4.10
CA GLU A 100 35.26 -6.52 2.70
C GLU A 100 34.13 -7.29 2.05
N ALA A 101 33.15 -6.60 1.38
CA ALA A 101 31.94 -7.19 0.86
C ALA A 101 32.04 -7.61 -0.61
N ALA A 102 32.96 -7.02 -1.37
CA ALA A 102 33.14 -7.35 -2.80
C ALA A 102 33.37 -8.85 -2.98
N ASN A 103 32.66 -9.43 -3.95
CA ASN A 103 32.67 -10.88 -4.25
C ASN A 103 32.19 -11.80 -3.10
N LYS A 104 31.44 -11.27 -2.15
CA LYS A 104 30.84 -12.05 -1.05
C LYS A 104 29.33 -11.89 -1.03
N ILE A 105 28.65 -12.83 -0.38
CA ILE A 105 27.26 -12.70 0.04
C ILE A 105 27.27 -12.16 1.47
N ILE A 106 26.53 -11.09 1.74
CA ILE A 106 26.37 -10.52 3.07
C ILE A 106 25.17 -11.14 3.77
N LEU A 107 25.36 -11.64 5.00
CA LEU A 107 24.28 -11.88 5.95
C LEU A 107 24.14 -10.66 6.86
N ALA A 108 23.11 -9.85 6.63
CA ALA A 108 22.72 -8.73 7.49
C ALA A 108 21.79 -9.23 8.60
N ARG A 109 22.09 -8.91 9.88
CA ARG A 109 21.32 -9.36 11.04
C ARG A 109 21.42 -8.37 12.20
N GLY A 110 20.70 -8.65 13.29
CA GLY A 110 20.77 -7.83 14.51
C GLY A 110 20.38 -6.37 14.25
N ASN A 111 21.18 -5.41 14.74
CA ASN A 111 20.80 -4.00 14.69
C ASN A 111 20.63 -3.46 13.26
N ILE A 112 21.40 -3.93 12.29
CA ILE A 112 21.28 -3.47 10.90
C ILE A 112 20.02 -4.01 10.21
N ALA A 113 19.43 -5.09 10.75
CA ALA A 113 18.24 -5.74 10.22
C ALA A 113 17.06 -5.70 11.21
N LYS A 114 17.05 -4.71 12.13
CA LYS A 114 16.01 -4.57 13.17
C LYS A 114 14.66 -4.10 12.63
N GLU A 115 14.68 -3.36 11.53
CA GLU A 115 13.52 -2.78 10.84
C GLU A 115 13.71 -2.78 9.33
N GLN A 116 12.61 -2.71 8.58
CA GLN A 116 12.65 -2.61 7.12
C GLN A 116 13.26 -1.27 6.71
N LEU A 117 14.19 -1.31 5.75
CA LEU A 117 14.78 -0.09 5.22
C LEU A 117 13.80 0.60 4.28
N MET A 118 13.68 1.91 4.42
CA MET A 118 12.95 2.70 3.44
C MET A 118 13.63 2.59 2.08
N PRO A 119 12.86 2.49 0.99
CA PRO A 119 13.42 2.42 -0.36
C PRO A 119 14.31 3.63 -0.67
N LYS A 120 15.37 3.40 -1.43
CA LYS A 120 16.42 4.37 -1.77
C LYS A 120 15.89 5.72 -2.26
N ASN A 121 14.89 5.70 -3.12
CA ASN A 121 14.30 6.88 -3.72
C ASN A 121 12.89 7.20 -3.17
N PHE A 122 12.55 6.71 -1.97
CA PHE A 122 11.23 6.96 -1.38
C PHE A 122 10.99 8.47 -1.23
N PRO A 123 9.87 9.01 -1.74
CA PRO A 123 9.71 10.45 -1.93
C PRO A 123 9.29 11.21 -0.66
N PHE A 124 8.92 10.49 0.38
CA PHE A 124 8.42 11.09 1.62
C PHE A 124 9.46 11.03 2.74
N TYR A 125 9.16 10.36 3.84
CA TYR A 125 10.09 10.22 4.96
C TYR A 125 11.07 9.08 4.74
N ASN A 126 12.37 9.40 4.73
CA ASN A 126 13.45 8.41 4.62
C ASN A 126 14.57 8.76 5.62
N PRO A 127 14.76 7.95 6.69
CA PRO A 127 15.77 8.19 7.72
C PRO A 127 17.19 8.22 7.16
N ASP A 128 18.04 9.08 7.72
CA ASP A 128 19.44 9.19 7.26
C ASP A 128 20.25 7.90 7.53
N GLU A 129 19.90 7.14 8.57
CA GLU A 129 20.51 5.82 8.84
C GLU A 129 20.16 4.82 7.73
N HIS A 130 18.91 4.78 7.24
CA HIS A 130 18.50 3.92 6.14
C HIS A 130 19.23 4.27 4.84
N LYS A 131 19.32 5.56 4.52
CA LYS A 131 20.09 6.05 3.35
C LYS A 131 21.56 5.65 3.44
N ARG A 132 22.16 5.76 4.65
CA ARG A 132 23.55 5.35 4.90
C ARG A 132 23.75 3.86 4.68
N ILE A 133 22.87 3.02 5.20
CA ILE A 133 22.95 1.56 5.02
C ILE A 133 22.85 1.20 3.53
N ILE A 134 21.87 1.73 2.82
CA ILE A 134 21.68 1.49 1.38
C ILE A 134 22.93 1.95 0.61
N HIS A 135 23.43 3.16 0.87
CA HIS A 135 24.63 3.69 0.23
C HIS A 135 25.88 2.82 0.49
N LEU A 136 26.05 2.33 1.72
CA LEU A 136 27.16 1.43 2.06
C LEU A 136 27.05 0.09 1.32
N LEU A 137 25.87 -0.51 1.27
CA LEU A 137 25.62 -1.74 0.52
C LEU A 137 25.96 -1.56 -0.96
N GLU A 138 25.48 -0.48 -1.59
CA GLU A 138 25.78 -0.18 -3.01
C GLU A 138 27.29 0.07 -3.24
N THR A 139 27.94 0.85 -2.37
CA THR A 139 29.35 1.19 -2.52
C THR A 139 30.25 -0.03 -2.33
N LYS A 140 29.91 -0.91 -1.38
CA LYS A 140 30.66 -2.13 -1.10
C LYS A 140 30.38 -3.26 -2.07
N ALA A 141 29.27 -3.16 -2.82
CA ALA A 141 28.89 -4.04 -3.91
C ALA A 141 29.01 -5.54 -3.61
N PRO A 142 28.35 -6.08 -2.57
CA PRO A 142 28.27 -7.52 -2.38
C PRO A 142 27.56 -8.17 -3.57
N GLN A 143 27.80 -9.47 -3.80
CA GLN A 143 27.12 -10.18 -4.87
C GLN A 143 25.64 -10.41 -4.58
N ALA A 144 25.27 -10.56 -3.30
CA ALA A 144 23.88 -10.64 -2.84
C ALA A 144 23.81 -10.32 -1.34
N ILE A 145 22.59 -10.08 -0.88
CA ILE A 145 22.27 -9.83 0.53
C ILE A 145 21.28 -10.90 1.01
N ILE A 146 21.55 -11.44 2.19
CA ILE A 146 20.62 -12.26 2.95
C ILE A 146 20.31 -11.47 4.23
N ALA A 147 19.03 -11.17 4.48
CA ALA A 147 18.62 -10.52 5.72
C ALA A 147 18.05 -11.55 6.69
N SER A 148 18.57 -11.58 7.93
CA SER A 148 17.98 -12.38 9.00
C SER A 148 17.20 -11.43 9.91
N THR A 149 15.88 -11.48 9.83
CA THR A 149 14.98 -10.52 10.47
C THR A 149 14.05 -11.19 11.48
N SER A 150 13.63 -10.41 12.47
CA SER A 150 12.63 -10.80 13.45
C SER A 150 11.26 -10.18 13.12
N ARG A 151 10.23 -10.56 13.89
CA ARG A 151 8.91 -9.96 13.77
C ARG A 151 8.96 -8.47 14.09
N ASN A 152 8.39 -7.65 13.21
CA ASN A 152 8.19 -6.22 13.47
C ASN A 152 6.68 -5.91 13.48
N PRO A 153 6.06 -5.77 14.68
CA PRO A 153 4.62 -5.54 14.81
C PRO A 153 4.18 -4.13 14.37
N GLU A 154 5.12 -3.24 14.08
CA GLU A 154 4.83 -1.89 13.54
C GLU A 154 4.64 -1.91 12.02
N LEU A 155 5.03 -3.01 11.35
CA LEU A 155 4.82 -3.19 9.93
C LEU A 155 3.49 -3.88 9.62
N ALA A 156 2.89 -3.47 8.53
CA ALA A 156 1.76 -4.19 7.96
C ALA A 156 2.14 -5.66 7.66
N GLY A 157 1.25 -6.57 8.07
CA GLY A 157 1.53 -7.99 8.04
C GLY A 157 2.37 -8.52 9.20
N GLY A 158 2.98 -7.69 10.02
CA GLY A 158 3.75 -8.01 11.23
C GLY A 158 4.62 -9.26 11.14
N LEU A 159 5.10 -9.57 9.93
CA LEU A 159 5.65 -10.87 9.53
C LEU A 159 6.95 -11.17 10.27
N ASN A 160 7.14 -12.39 10.62
CA ASN A 160 8.42 -12.96 10.99
C ASN A 160 8.75 -14.08 10.01
N PRO A 161 9.71 -13.88 9.11
CA PRO A 161 10.55 -12.67 8.94
C PRO A 161 9.88 -11.60 8.08
N PHE A 162 10.40 -10.39 8.12
CA PHE A 162 10.05 -9.30 7.18
C PHE A 162 11.20 -9.06 6.19
N PRO A 163 10.92 -8.54 4.98
CA PRO A 163 11.96 -8.15 4.04
C PRO A 163 12.72 -6.91 4.57
N LEU A 164 14.04 -6.99 4.70
CA LEU A 164 14.87 -5.83 5.04
C LEU A 164 14.87 -4.81 3.89
N ILE A 165 14.86 -5.31 2.66
CA ILE A 165 14.91 -4.52 1.43
C ILE A 165 13.68 -4.87 0.59
N GLU A 166 12.91 -3.84 0.29
CA GLU A 166 11.79 -3.86 -0.64
C GLU A 166 11.95 -2.65 -1.56
N ASP A 167 12.73 -2.80 -2.62
CA ASP A 167 13.13 -1.66 -3.45
C ASP A 167 13.47 -2.07 -4.87
N GLY A 168 12.69 -1.56 -5.82
CA GLY A 168 12.92 -1.76 -7.26
C GLY A 168 14.07 -0.95 -7.83
N ASP A 169 14.57 0.05 -7.10
CA ASP A 169 15.70 0.89 -7.50
C ASP A 169 17.03 0.40 -6.92
N PHE A 170 16.99 -0.67 -6.11
CA PHE A 170 18.18 -1.28 -5.51
C PHE A 170 18.63 -2.50 -6.32
N ASP A 171 19.85 -2.46 -6.87
CA ASP A 171 20.31 -3.40 -7.88
C ASP A 171 21.20 -4.54 -7.34
N ILE A 172 21.12 -4.86 -6.06
CA ILE A 172 21.79 -6.02 -5.48
C ILE A 172 20.74 -7.10 -5.17
N PRO A 173 20.93 -8.35 -5.66
CA PRO A 173 20.01 -9.45 -5.34
C PRO A 173 19.84 -9.64 -3.84
N SER A 174 18.61 -9.81 -3.36
CA SER A 174 18.33 -9.91 -1.92
C SER A 174 17.26 -10.95 -1.60
N VAL A 175 17.46 -11.62 -0.46
CA VAL A 175 16.54 -12.57 0.16
C VAL A 175 16.49 -12.29 1.67
N TYR A 176 15.46 -12.83 2.34
CA TYR A 176 15.36 -12.73 3.78
C TYR A 176 14.98 -14.09 4.41
N MET A 177 15.22 -14.24 5.70
CA MET A 177 14.99 -15.46 6.46
C MET A 177 14.70 -15.16 7.93
N THR A 178 14.22 -16.16 8.66
CA THR A 178 14.03 -16.05 10.11
C THR A 178 15.36 -15.94 10.86
N GLU A 179 15.32 -15.43 12.09
CA GLU A 179 16.51 -15.38 12.97
C GLU A 179 17.06 -16.78 13.26
N GLU A 180 16.18 -17.80 13.35
CA GLU A 180 16.58 -19.20 13.57
C GLU A 180 17.41 -19.72 12.40
N GLU A 181 16.99 -19.49 11.17
CA GLU A 181 17.74 -19.86 9.96
C GLU A 181 19.05 -19.04 9.88
N GLY A 182 19.00 -17.75 10.15
CA GLY A 182 20.19 -16.90 10.23
C GLY A 182 21.21 -17.40 11.26
N ASN A 183 20.76 -17.84 12.43
CA ASN A 183 21.63 -18.42 13.48
C ASN A 183 22.28 -19.73 13.06
N LYS A 184 21.62 -20.54 12.21
CA LYS A 184 22.26 -21.71 11.59
C LYS A 184 23.29 -21.29 10.55
N LEU A 185 22.94 -20.30 9.70
CA LEU A 185 23.79 -19.85 8.59
C LEU A 185 25.10 -19.21 9.07
N ILE A 186 25.13 -18.48 10.19
CA ILE A 186 26.34 -17.86 10.77
C ILE A 186 27.50 -18.86 10.95
N LYS A 187 27.21 -20.12 11.29
CA LYS A 187 28.21 -21.18 11.47
C LYS A 187 29.02 -21.47 10.20
N HIS A 188 28.57 -20.93 9.08
CA HIS A 188 29.22 -21.03 7.78
C HIS A 188 29.92 -19.74 7.33
N SER A 189 30.12 -18.77 8.25
CA SER A 189 30.91 -17.56 7.96
C SER A 189 32.25 -17.89 7.35
N GLY A 190 32.62 -17.18 6.28
CA GLY A 190 33.85 -17.41 5.49
C GLY A 190 33.79 -18.59 4.52
N LYS A 191 32.76 -19.44 4.57
CA LYS A 191 32.60 -20.57 3.62
C LYS A 191 31.83 -20.14 2.38
N GLY A 192 32.03 -20.85 1.28
CA GLY A 192 31.24 -20.71 0.06
C GLY A 192 29.79 -21.19 0.27
N ILE A 193 28.84 -20.37 -0.13
CA ILE A 193 27.42 -20.69 -0.14
C ILE A 193 26.86 -20.46 -1.55
N SER A 194 25.82 -21.19 -1.93
CA SER A 194 25.18 -21.05 -3.25
C SER A 194 23.77 -20.46 -3.10
N LEU A 195 23.49 -19.43 -3.87
CA LEU A 195 22.20 -18.70 -3.88
C LEU A 195 21.66 -18.61 -5.30
N ASP A 196 20.42 -19.09 -5.46
CA ASP A 196 19.64 -18.95 -6.68
C ASP A 196 18.39 -18.13 -6.36
N ILE A 197 18.11 -17.08 -7.13
CA ILE A 197 16.88 -16.29 -7.06
C ILE A 197 16.27 -16.27 -8.45
N LEU A 198 15.03 -16.73 -8.56
CA LEU A 198 14.28 -16.77 -9.82
C LEU A 198 13.29 -15.61 -9.84
N SER A 199 13.76 -14.42 -10.16
CA SER A 199 12.93 -13.22 -10.24
C SER A 199 13.27 -12.37 -11.45
N LYS A 200 12.35 -11.49 -11.84
CA LYS A 200 12.49 -10.61 -12.99
C LYS A 200 11.75 -9.30 -12.76
N ARG A 201 12.43 -8.18 -13.03
CA ARG A 201 11.85 -6.85 -13.21
C ARG A 201 11.58 -6.62 -14.69
N SER A 202 10.41 -6.09 -15.03
CA SER A 202 10.05 -5.73 -16.40
C SER A 202 9.49 -4.32 -16.43
N PRO A 203 9.90 -3.44 -17.36
CA PRO A 203 9.28 -2.12 -17.52
C PRO A 203 7.78 -2.26 -17.75
N ALA A 204 7.00 -1.45 -17.06
CA ALA A 204 5.55 -1.46 -17.11
C ALA A 204 4.98 -0.04 -16.93
N LYS A 205 3.65 0.09 -17.00
CA LYS A 205 2.91 1.31 -16.74
C LYS A 205 1.88 1.08 -15.65
N GLY A 206 1.82 2.01 -14.69
CA GLY A 206 0.73 2.12 -13.72
C GLY A 206 -0.19 3.30 -14.07
N TYR A 207 -1.40 3.32 -13.53
CA TYR A 207 -2.40 4.33 -13.83
C TYR A 207 -3.21 4.66 -12.58
N ASN A 208 -3.27 5.95 -12.20
CA ASN A 208 -4.35 6.39 -11.32
C ASN A 208 -5.65 6.48 -12.12
N VAL A 209 -6.79 6.38 -11.45
CA VAL A 209 -8.07 6.76 -12.06
C VAL A 209 -8.62 7.96 -11.31
N ILE A 210 -8.85 9.05 -12.05
CA ILE A 210 -9.39 10.28 -11.51
C ILE A 210 -10.74 10.54 -12.19
N ALA A 211 -11.82 10.45 -11.41
CA ALA A 211 -13.19 10.60 -11.89
C ALA A 211 -13.84 11.86 -11.31
N ARG A 212 -14.40 12.72 -12.15
CA ARG A 212 -14.87 14.04 -11.72
C ARG A 212 -16.31 14.30 -12.11
N LYS A 213 -17.06 14.90 -11.16
CA LYS A 213 -18.22 15.75 -11.45
C LYS A 213 -17.80 17.19 -11.11
N VAL A 214 -17.61 17.99 -12.16
CA VAL A 214 -17.16 19.38 -12.04
C VAL A 214 -18.35 20.26 -11.67
N ALA A 215 -18.13 21.23 -10.78
CA ALA A 215 -19.11 22.21 -10.38
C ALA A 215 -18.55 23.65 -10.46
N ASP A 216 -19.44 24.62 -10.45
CA ASP A 216 -19.09 26.04 -10.72
C ASP A 216 -18.40 26.74 -9.53
N SER A 217 -18.40 26.15 -8.33
CA SER A 217 -17.80 26.77 -7.13
C SER A 217 -16.27 26.89 -7.17
N GLY A 218 -15.62 26.13 -8.05
CA GLY A 218 -14.15 26.00 -8.06
C GLY A 218 -13.59 25.21 -6.86
N ARG A 219 -14.44 24.70 -5.95
CA ARG A 219 -14.06 23.89 -4.79
C ARG A 219 -14.52 22.45 -4.96
N LYS A 220 -13.73 21.50 -4.47
CA LYS A 220 -14.03 20.08 -4.59
C LYS A 220 -13.75 19.30 -3.31
N VAL A 221 -14.45 18.20 -3.11
CA VAL A 221 -14.06 17.11 -2.19
C VAL A 221 -13.36 16.03 -3.00
N VAL A 222 -12.24 15.55 -2.49
CA VAL A 222 -11.49 14.43 -3.07
C VAL A 222 -11.69 13.20 -2.20
N LEU A 223 -12.24 12.14 -2.78
CA LEU A 223 -12.40 10.85 -2.12
C LEU A 223 -11.42 9.86 -2.75
N CYS A 224 -10.61 9.20 -1.96
CA CYS A 224 -9.60 8.28 -2.46
C CYS A 224 -9.56 6.94 -1.71
N ALA A 225 -9.05 5.94 -2.41
CA ALA A 225 -8.63 4.66 -1.92
C ALA A 225 -7.56 4.12 -2.87
N HIS A 226 -6.57 3.40 -2.39
CA HIS A 226 -5.63 2.74 -3.30
C HIS A 226 -6.24 1.47 -3.90
N ILE A 227 -5.84 1.14 -5.13
CA ILE A 227 -6.39 0.01 -5.89
C ILE A 227 -5.42 -1.16 -5.98
N ASP A 228 -4.14 -0.89 -5.78
CA ASP A 228 -3.09 -1.89 -5.79
C ASP A 228 -3.07 -2.75 -4.54
N THR A 229 -2.26 -3.79 -4.57
CA THR A 229 -2.00 -4.69 -3.45
C THR A 229 -0.50 -4.83 -3.27
N HIS A 230 -0.10 -5.08 -2.03
CA HIS A 230 1.28 -5.34 -1.68
C HIS A 230 1.84 -6.57 -2.40
N ASN A 231 3.11 -6.50 -2.76
CA ASN A 231 3.83 -7.58 -3.43
C ASN A 231 4.46 -8.54 -2.39
N SER A 232 3.61 -9.23 -1.65
CA SER A 232 4.01 -10.12 -0.57
C SER A 232 4.45 -11.51 -1.05
N LYS A 233 5.08 -12.27 -0.16
CA LYS A 233 5.49 -13.67 -0.34
C LYS A 233 4.37 -14.56 -0.88
N ASP A 234 3.17 -14.42 -0.31
CA ASP A 234 1.98 -15.14 -0.71
C ASP A 234 1.06 -14.17 -1.48
N SER A 235 0.44 -14.61 -2.56
CA SER A 235 -0.55 -13.79 -3.25
C SER A 235 -1.62 -13.32 -2.26
N THR A 236 -1.68 -12.01 -2.02
CA THR A 236 -2.72 -11.42 -1.18
C THR A 236 -3.90 -11.01 -2.03
N PRO A 237 -5.12 -11.47 -1.75
CA PRO A 237 -6.32 -10.97 -2.41
C PRO A 237 -6.57 -9.49 -2.13
N GLY A 238 -6.05 -8.94 -1.01
CA GLY A 238 -6.18 -7.54 -0.65
C GLY A 238 -7.63 -7.12 -0.54
N ALA A 239 -8.43 -7.88 0.20
CA ALA A 239 -9.86 -7.63 0.30
C ALA A 239 -10.12 -6.39 1.16
N LEU A 240 -9.59 -6.37 2.38
CA LEU A 240 -9.63 -5.22 3.27
C LEU A 240 -8.63 -4.16 2.82
N ASP A 241 -7.47 -4.58 2.30
CA ASP A 241 -6.34 -3.76 1.89
C ASP A 241 -6.10 -3.83 0.36
N ASN A 242 -6.79 -3.08 -0.51
CA ASN A 242 -7.84 -2.14 -0.19
C ASN A 242 -8.99 -2.23 -1.21
N ALA A 243 -9.41 -3.48 -1.57
CA ALA A 243 -10.56 -3.64 -2.45
C ALA A 243 -11.84 -3.04 -1.84
N THR A 244 -11.99 -3.08 -0.50
CA THR A 244 -13.16 -2.51 0.18
C THR A 244 -13.28 -1.01 0.02
N GLY A 245 -12.19 -0.25 0.11
CA GLY A 245 -12.18 1.18 -0.16
C GLY A 245 -12.61 1.48 -1.60
N VAL A 246 -12.06 0.74 -2.57
CA VAL A 246 -12.44 0.83 -3.99
C VAL A 246 -13.93 0.53 -4.20
N VAL A 247 -14.46 -0.50 -3.53
CA VAL A 247 -15.90 -0.85 -3.58
C VAL A 247 -16.75 0.29 -3.03
N VAL A 248 -16.39 0.89 -1.88
CA VAL A 248 -17.13 2.04 -1.33
C VAL A 248 -17.15 3.20 -2.33
N LEU A 249 -16.04 3.49 -3.00
CA LEU A 249 -15.98 4.54 -4.03
C LEU A 249 -16.92 4.24 -5.22
N LEU A 250 -17.01 2.99 -5.68
CA LEU A 250 -17.94 2.57 -6.74
C LEU A 250 -19.40 2.70 -6.31
N LEU A 251 -19.75 2.27 -5.09
CA LEU A 251 -21.10 2.42 -4.55
C LEU A 251 -21.48 3.90 -4.39
N LEU A 252 -20.55 4.72 -3.93
CA LEU A 252 -20.76 6.16 -3.79
C LEU A 252 -20.93 6.84 -5.14
N ALA A 253 -20.15 6.45 -6.15
CA ALA A 253 -20.28 6.97 -7.51
C ALA A 253 -21.70 6.70 -8.07
N GLU A 254 -22.27 5.51 -7.81
CA GLU A 254 -23.65 5.19 -8.17
C GLU A 254 -24.67 6.08 -7.43
N LEU A 255 -24.50 6.25 -6.11
CA LEU A 255 -25.38 7.13 -5.33
C LEU A 255 -25.34 8.59 -5.80
N LEU A 256 -24.21 9.01 -6.38
CA LEU A 256 -23.99 10.33 -6.93
C LEU A 256 -24.30 10.44 -8.44
N GLU A 257 -24.89 9.40 -9.08
CA GLU A 257 -25.19 9.41 -10.53
C GLU A 257 -25.92 10.70 -10.96
N ASN A 258 -26.94 11.10 -10.23
CA ASN A 258 -27.73 12.29 -10.52
C ASN A 258 -27.31 13.54 -9.72
N TYR A 259 -26.12 13.53 -9.11
CA TYR A 259 -25.60 14.68 -8.38
C TYR A 259 -25.31 15.83 -9.34
N ASN A 260 -25.86 17.01 -9.04
CA ASN A 260 -25.71 18.25 -9.79
C ASN A 260 -25.53 19.48 -8.87
N GLY A 261 -24.92 19.25 -7.71
CA GLY A 261 -24.63 20.28 -6.71
C GLY A 261 -23.54 21.27 -7.14
N ARG A 262 -23.23 22.21 -6.26
CA ARG A 262 -22.25 23.28 -6.47
C ARG A 262 -20.83 22.87 -6.04
N LEU A 263 -20.71 21.83 -5.21
CA LEU A 263 -19.44 21.26 -4.76
C LEU A 263 -18.93 20.25 -5.79
N GLY A 264 -17.72 20.44 -6.30
CA GLY A 264 -17.07 19.47 -7.18
C GLY A 264 -16.78 18.16 -6.45
N ILE A 265 -16.99 17.03 -7.10
CA ILE A 265 -16.67 15.71 -6.57
C ILE A 265 -15.57 15.09 -7.42
N GLU A 266 -14.46 14.74 -6.79
CA GLU A 266 -13.36 13.99 -7.41
C GLU A 266 -13.19 12.65 -6.68
N ILE A 267 -13.37 11.55 -7.39
CA ILE A 267 -13.15 10.19 -6.89
C ILE A 267 -11.85 9.68 -7.50
N VAL A 268 -10.92 9.22 -6.67
CA VAL A 268 -9.58 8.82 -7.09
C VAL A 268 -9.30 7.40 -6.62
N ALA A 269 -9.08 6.48 -7.56
CA ALA A 269 -8.36 5.26 -7.24
C ALA A 269 -6.88 5.54 -7.43
N LEU A 270 -6.15 5.66 -6.32
CA LEU A 270 -4.70 5.79 -6.32
C LEU A 270 -4.07 4.43 -6.60
N ASN A 271 -2.92 4.44 -7.26
CA ASN A 271 -2.28 3.20 -7.67
C ASN A 271 -0.78 3.28 -7.37
N GLY A 272 -0.35 2.64 -6.32
CA GLY A 272 1.04 2.64 -5.90
C GLY A 272 1.25 3.07 -4.45
N GLU A 273 0.23 3.01 -3.61
CA GLU A 273 0.35 3.13 -2.17
C GLU A 273 1.22 2.00 -1.63
N GLU A 274 0.98 0.78 -2.10
CA GLU A 274 1.70 -0.46 -1.79
C GLU A 274 2.95 -0.69 -2.64
N TYR A 275 3.33 0.28 -3.44
CA TYR A 275 4.50 0.20 -4.30
C TYR A 275 5.67 0.95 -3.69
N TYR A 276 6.84 0.34 -3.64
CA TYR A 276 8.04 0.83 -2.96
C TYR A 276 8.39 2.32 -3.17
N SER A 277 7.94 2.94 -4.23
CA SER A 277 8.25 4.35 -4.55
C SER A 277 7.03 5.26 -4.63
N SER A 278 5.84 4.80 -4.25
CA SER A 278 4.58 5.57 -4.18
C SER A 278 4.31 6.42 -5.43
N LEU A 279 4.53 5.84 -6.61
CA LEU A 279 4.54 6.60 -7.87
C LEU A 279 3.18 7.22 -8.23
N GLY A 280 2.07 6.56 -7.90
CA GLY A 280 0.74 7.09 -8.16
C GLY A 280 0.45 8.32 -7.31
N GLU A 281 0.81 8.31 -6.03
CA GLU A 281 0.71 9.45 -5.14
C GLU A 281 1.57 10.61 -5.63
N VAL A 282 2.83 10.33 -6.01
CA VAL A 282 3.75 11.32 -6.61
C VAL A 282 3.18 11.92 -7.89
N GLN A 283 2.59 11.10 -8.74
CA GLN A 283 1.94 11.54 -9.98
C GLN A 283 0.74 12.45 -9.67
N TYR A 284 -0.10 12.06 -8.68
CA TYR A 284 -1.23 12.88 -8.26
C TYR A 284 -0.79 14.22 -7.67
N LEU A 285 0.24 14.22 -6.81
CA LEU A 285 0.82 15.43 -6.22
C LEU A 285 1.35 16.40 -7.31
N LYS A 286 2.08 15.89 -8.31
CA LYS A 286 2.60 16.68 -9.42
C LYS A 286 1.47 17.28 -10.27
N SER A 287 0.45 16.48 -10.59
CA SER A 287 -0.69 16.94 -11.40
C SER A 287 -1.56 18.01 -10.73
N ASN A 288 -1.54 18.05 -9.39
CA ASN A 288 -2.31 19.02 -8.60
C ASN A 288 -1.42 20.12 -7.98
N GLN A 289 -0.16 20.25 -8.40
CA GLN A 289 0.74 21.28 -7.87
C GLN A 289 0.14 22.68 -8.02
N GLY A 290 0.06 23.42 -6.90
CA GLY A 290 -0.53 24.77 -6.85
C GLY A 290 -2.07 24.81 -6.79
N ARG A 291 -2.75 23.63 -6.75
CA ARG A 291 -4.21 23.54 -6.77
C ARG A 291 -4.82 22.86 -5.52
N PHE A 292 -4.02 22.56 -4.50
CA PHE A 292 -4.51 21.93 -3.27
C PHE A 292 -5.48 22.84 -2.50
N ASN A 293 -5.41 24.14 -2.65
CA ASN A 293 -6.36 25.11 -2.10
C ASN A 293 -7.78 25.02 -2.69
N GLU A 294 -7.96 24.36 -3.84
CA GLU A 294 -9.27 24.04 -4.42
C GLU A 294 -9.95 22.86 -3.67
N ILE A 295 -9.18 22.07 -2.92
CA ILE A 295 -9.68 20.90 -2.20
C ILE A 295 -10.24 21.34 -0.84
N PHE A 296 -11.54 21.15 -0.68
CA PHE A 296 -12.27 21.53 0.51
C PHE A 296 -12.09 20.51 1.65
N LEU A 297 -12.07 19.22 1.28
CA LEU A 297 -11.89 18.10 2.18
C LEU A 297 -11.32 16.92 1.38
N ASN A 298 -10.35 16.21 1.92
CA ASN A 298 -10.00 14.87 1.48
C ASN A 298 -10.74 13.82 2.31
N ILE A 299 -11.16 12.73 1.70
CA ILE A 299 -11.75 11.57 2.36
C ILE A 299 -11.02 10.33 1.87
N ASN A 300 -10.28 9.69 2.75
CA ASN A 300 -9.56 8.45 2.47
C ASN A 300 -10.29 7.24 3.03
N LEU A 301 -10.30 6.14 2.28
CA LEU A 301 -10.92 4.87 2.65
C LEU A 301 -9.86 3.78 2.61
N ASP A 302 -9.60 3.15 3.75
CA ASP A 302 -8.61 2.10 3.86
C ASP A 302 -8.97 1.10 4.96
N LEU A 303 -8.80 -0.21 4.72
CA LEU A 303 -9.14 -1.30 5.64
C LEU A 303 -10.59 -1.25 6.15
N VAL A 304 -11.53 -0.79 5.33
CA VAL A 304 -12.96 -0.62 5.70
C VAL A 304 -13.71 -1.94 5.62
N GLY A 305 -14.69 -2.14 6.50
CA GLY A 305 -15.66 -3.23 6.34
C GLY A 305 -15.26 -4.56 6.98
N TYR A 306 -14.25 -4.58 7.85
CA TYR A 306 -13.94 -5.79 8.62
C TYR A 306 -15.17 -6.27 9.40
N TYR A 307 -15.46 -7.58 9.33
CA TYR A 307 -16.69 -8.13 9.90
C TYR A 307 -16.78 -7.95 11.41
N GLN A 308 -15.67 -7.91 12.13
CA GLN A 308 -15.62 -7.62 13.56
C GLN A 308 -15.56 -6.11 13.83
N GLY A 309 -16.02 -5.71 15.02
CA GLY A 309 -15.97 -4.32 15.49
C GLY A 309 -16.78 -3.37 14.62
N ASN A 310 -16.39 -2.11 14.62
CA ASN A 310 -17.04 -1.01 13.93
C ASN A 310 -16.17 -0.47 12.78
N THR A 311 -16.79 0.27 11.87
CA THR A 311 -16.07 1.23 11.03
C THR A 311 -15.63 2.41 11.92
N ALA A 312 -14.39 2.85 11.77
CA ALA A 312 -13.85 3.99 12.51
C ALA A 312 -13.46 5.12 11.55
N TYR A 313 -13.61 6.36 11.99
CA TYR A 313 -13.12 7.51 11.24
C TYR A 313 -12.29 8.44 12.12
N SER A 314 -11.31 9.09 11.52
CA SER A 314 -10.42 10.04 12.18
C SER A 314 -10.35 11.34 11.41
N LEU A 315 -10.16 12.46 12.13
CA LEU A 315 -10.23 13.81 11.60
C LEU A 315 -8.85 14.47 11.68
N TYR A 316 -8.46 15.16 10.60
CA TYR A 316 -7.17 15.85 10.49
C TYR A 316 -7.41 17.29 10.04
N ASP A 317 -7.12 18.24 10.93
CA ASP A 317 -7.22 19.69 10.70
C ASP A 317 -8.58 20.15 10.10
N CYS A 318 -9.66 19.42 10.43
CA CYS A 318 -11.00 19.75 9.96
C CYS A 318 -11.59 20.94 10.72
N PRO A 319 -12.11 21.99 10.03
CA PRO A 319 -12.88 23.06 10.67
C PRO A 319 -14.14 22.54 11.40
N ASP A 320 -14.56 23.24 12.45
CA ASP A 320 -15.66 22.84 13.34
C ASP A 320 -17.00 22.59 12.62
N ASP A 321 -17.29 23.34 11.57
CA ASP A 321 -18.51 23.18 10.76
C ASP A 321 -18.46 21.91 9.92
N ILE A 322 -17.30 21.56 9.36
CA ILE A 322 -17.08 20.29 8.67
C ILE A 322 -17.17 19.13 9.66
N VAL A 323 -16.54 19.24 10.83
CA VAL A 323 -16.62 18.22 11.90
C VAL A 323 -18.09 17.96 12.30
N LYS A 324 -18.90 19.01 12.48
CA LYS A 324 -20.34 18.87 12.78
C LYS A 324 -21.09 18.11 11.68
N SER A 325 -20.81 18.41 10.41
CA SER A 325 -21.44 17.72 9.28
C SER A 325 -21.02 16.26 9.19
N ILE A 326 -19.75 15.95 9.42
CA ILE A 326 -19.24 14.58 9.46
C ILE A 326 -19.94 13.79 10.59
N ARG A 327 -19.92 14.29 11.81
CA ARG A 327 -20.56 13.64 12.96
C ARG A 327 -22.06 13.43 12.74
N LYS A 328 -22.76 14.41 12.16
CA LYS A 328 -24.19 14.31 11.82
C LYS A 328 -24.44 13.21 10.77
N ALA A 329 -23.66 13.18 9.68
CA ALA A 329 -23.83 12.19 8.63
C ALA A 329 -23.55 10.77 9.14
N PHE A 330 -22.49 10.59 9.92
CA PHE A 330 -22.05 9.28 10.41
C PHE A 330 -22.91 8.75 11.55
N SER A 331 -23.51 9.63 12.37
CA SER A 331 -24.47 9.22 13.40
C SER A 331 -25.74 8.55 12.85
N THR A 332 -25.99 8.63 11.55
CA THR A 332 -27.07 7.89 10.89
C THR A 332 -26.82 6.38 10.81
N GLN A 333 -25.58 5.95 11.00
CA GLN A 333 -25.16 4.55 10.98
C GLN A 333 -24.58 4.18 12.36
N LYS A 334 -25.15 3.13 12.98
CA LYS A 334 -24.79 2.73 14.35
C LYS A 334 -23.42 2.07 14.47
N ASP A 335 -22.92 1.54 13.38
CA ASP A 335 -21.63 0.83 13.26
C ASP A 335 -20.48 1.72 12.79
N ILE A 336 -20.69 3.05 12.75
CA ILE A 336 -19.63 4.02 12.46
C ILE A 336 -19.33 4.87 13.70
N VAL A 337 -18.08 4.86 14.15
CA VAL A 337 -17.61 5.56 15.35
C VAL A 337 -16.43 6.47 15.06
N GLU A 338 -16.24 7.51 15.86
CA GLU A 338 -15.01 8.31 15.82
C GLU A 338 -13.88 7.51 16.49
N GLY A 339 -12.73 7.38 15.80
CA GLY A 339 -11.55 6.62 16.23
C GLY A 339 -10.33 7.51 16.44
N GLU A 340 -9.22 6.87 16.81
CA GLU A 340 -7.95 7.56 16.99
C GLU A 340 -7.30 7.87 15.64
N PRO A 341 -6.57 8.99 15.51
CA PRO A 341 -5.78 9.29 14.31
C PRO A 341 -4.69 8.25 14.04
N TRP A 342 -4.49 7.95 12.76
CA TRP A 342 -3.42 7.11 12.25
C TRP A 342 -2.72 7.81 11.08
N TYR A 343 -1.43 7.53 10.85
CA TYR A 343 -0.58 8.35 9.99
C TYR A 343 0.01 7.58 8.80
N GLN A 344 -0.59 6.45 8.46
CA GLN A 344 -0.30 5.66 7.28
C GLN A 344 -1.45 5.82 6.27
N GLY A 345 -1.14 5.71 4.97
CA GLY A 345 -2.11 5.75 3.89
C GLY A 345 -2.29 7.11 3.22
N ASP A 346 -3.07 7.09 2.15
CA ASP A 346 -3.19 8.15 1.14
C ASP A 346 -3.64 9.54 1.66
N HIS A 347 -4.35 9.62 2.79
CA HIS A 347 -4.76 10.93 3.34
C HIS A 347 -3.57 11.81 3.72
N MET A 348 -2.41 11.20 3.99
CA MET A 348 -1.22 11.94 4.41
C MET A 348 -0.66 12.85 3.31
N ILE A 349 -0.82 12.49 2.04
CA ILE A 349 -0.38 13.38 0.95
C ILE A 349 -1.18 14.68 0.89
N PHE A 350 -2.41 14.68 1.40
CA PHE A 350 -3.29 15.85 1.49
C PHE A 350 -3.02 16.66 2.76
N THR A 351 -2.86 16.00 3.91
CA THR A 351 -2.56 16.70 5.18
C THR A 351 -1.23 17.45 5.12
N GLN A 352 -0.20 16.89 4.47
CA GLN A 352 1.07 17.56 4.19
C GLN A 352 0.92 18.83 3.32
N LYS A 353 -0.19 18.95 2.58
CA LYS A 353 -0.56 20.15 1.81
C LYS A 353 -1.56 21.04 2.52
N GLN A 354 -1.76 20.83 3.83
CA GLN A 354 -2.69 21.59 4.67
C GLN A 354 -4.16 21.48 4.19
N VAL A 355 -4.52 20.37 3.56
CA VAL A 355 -5.90 20.02 3.22
C VAL A 355 -6.51 19.29 4.40
N PRO A 356 -7.67 19.73 4.92
CA PRO A 356 -8.40 18.95 5.92
C PRO A 356 -8.70 17.54 5.43
N ALA A 357 -8.57 16.54 6.28
CA ALA A 357 -8.80 15.17 5.88
C ALA A 357 -9.68 14.39 6.87
N LEU A 358 -10.46 13.46 6.31
CA LEU A 358 -11.24 12.45 6.98
C LEU A 358 -10.71 11.08 6.52
N ALA A 359 -10.11 10.31 7.41
CA ALA A 359 -9.69 8.95 7.11
C ALA A 359 -10.66 7.94 7.75
N ILE A 360 -11.08 6.95 6.97
CA ILE A 360 -12.06 5.92 7.36
C ILE A 360 -11.41 4.56 7.28
N THR A 361 -11.50 3.79 8.36
CA THR A 361 -10.91 2.46 8.49
C THR A 361 -11.78 1.55 9.38
N SER A 362 -11.28 0.42 9.82
CA SER A 362 -11.91 -0.43 10.82
C SER A 362 -11.38 -0.13 12.23
N SER A 363 -12.23 -0.25 13.25
CA SER A 363 -11.84 0.00 14.65
C SER A 363 -10.74 -0.95 15.16
N GLN A 364 -10.54 -2.09 14.52
CA GLN A 364 -9.46 -3.05 14.76
C GLN A 364 -8.23 -2.80 13.89
N PHE A 365 -7.98 -1.56 13.48
CA PHE A 365 -6.91 -1.18 12.55
C PHE A 365 -5.56 -1.85 12.88
N MET A 366 -5.09 -1.78 14.13
CA MET A 366 -3.80 -2.36 14.54
C MET A 366 -3.78 -3.89 14.44
N GLU A 367 -4.90 -4.57 14.72
CA GLU A 367 -5.02 -6.01 14.53
C GLU A 367 -4.95 -6.39 13.06
N LEU A 368 -5.65 -5.63 12.21
CA LEU A 368 -5.65 -5.83 10.76
C LEU A 368 -4.26 -5.63 10.17
N LEU A 369 -3.59 -4.54 10.51
CA LEU A 369 -2.22 -4.29 10.07
C LEU A 369 -1.27 -5.41 10.48
N THR A 370 -1.31 -5.84 11.74
CA THR A 370 -0.33 -6.78 12.26
C THR A 370 -0.53 -8.20 11.72
N ASN A 371 -1.78 -8.64 11.52
CA ASN A 371 -2.07 -10.06 11.34
C ASN A 371 -2.72 -10.42 9.99
N ILE A 372 -3.33 -9.46 9.27
CA ILE A 372 -4.19 -9.71 8.11
C ILE A 372 -3.68 -9.01 6.86
N ALA A 373 -3.49 -7.69 6.89
CA ALA A 373 -2.97 -6.91 5.78
C ALA A 373 -1.65 -7.50 5.26
N HIS A 374 -1.42 -7.44 3.96
CA HIS A 374 -0.25 -8.01 3.26
C HIS A 374 -0.08 -9.54 3.42
N THR A 375 -1.12 -10.25 3.83
CA THR A 375 -1.07 -11.71 3.95
C THR A 375 -2.15 -12.40 3.11
N ALA A 376 -1.99 -13.72 2.90
CA ALA A 376 -3.01 -14.54 2.25
C ALA A 376 -4.32 -14.66 3.05
N GLN A 377 -4.38 -14.11 4.27
CA GLN A 377 -5.59 -14.09 5.11
C GLN A 377 -6.52 -12.92 4.75
N ASP A 378 -6.03 -11.89 4.07
CA ASP A 378 -6.84 -10.75 3.64
C ASP A 378 -7.78 -11.13 2.49
N ARG A 379 -8.89 -11.76 2.84
CA ARG A 379 -9.85 -12.39 1.92
C ARG A 379 -11.24 -11.80 2.04
N PRO A 380 -12.07 -11.92 0.98
CA PRO A 380 -13.45 -11.45 0.97
C PRO A 380 -14.33 -11.94 2.12
N GLU A 381 -14.05 -13.14 2.66
CA GLU A 381 -14.81 -13.73 3.78
C GLU A 381 -14.67 -12.93 5.08
N LEU A 382 -13.66 -12.08 5.19
CA LEU A 382 -13.47 -11.18 6.32
C LEU A 382 -14.26 -9.86 6.21
N VAL A 383 -14.96 -9.65 5.08
CA VAL A 383 -15.66 -8.40 4.78
C VAL A 383 -17.16 -8.52 5.02
N ASP A 384 -17.70 -7.60 5.82
CA ASP A 384 -19.15 -7.35 5.92
C ASP A 384 -19.55 -6.26 4.91
N CYS A 385 -20.11 -6.67 3.78
CA CYS A 385 -20.55 -5.75 2.71
C CYS A 385 -21.67 -4.78 3.14
N SER A 386 -22.37 -5.05 4.26
CA SER A 386 -23.35 -4.09 4.79
C SER A 386 -22.65 -2.84 5.34
N LYS A 387 -21.49 -2.97 5.97
CA LYS A 387 -20.67 -1.84 6.45
C LYS A 387 -20.20 -0.96 5.30
N LEU A 388 -19.80 -1.55 4.16
CA LEU A 388 -19.43 -0.79 2.96
C LEU A 388 -20.58 0.07 2.47
N THR A 389 -21.81 -0.48 2.46
CA THR A 389 -23.01 0.27 2.07
C THR A 389 -23.36 1.36 3.08
N HIS A 390 -23.12 1.15 4.37
CA HIS A 390 -23.34 2.16 5.42
C HIS A 390 -22.39 3.34 5.23
N VAL A 391 -21.11 3.08 4.99
CA VAL A 391 -20.12 4.12 4.70
C VAL A 391 -20.49 4.91 3.44
N ALA A 392 -20.81 4.22 2.33
CA ALA A 392 -21.20 4.89 1.08
C ALA A 392 -22.43 5.80 1.27
N LYS A 393 -23.45 5.35 2.02
CA LYS A 393 -24.65 6.15 2.33
C LYS A 393 -24.35 7.34 3.23
N ALA A 394 -23.50 7.14 4.26
CA ALA A 394 -23.09 8.21 5.15
C ALA A 394 -22.30 9.29 4.40
N LEU A 395 -21.36 8.88 3.53
CA LEU A 395 -20.60 9.79 2.68
C LEU A 395 -21.51 10.53 1.68
N HIS A 396 -22.46 9.85 1.06
CA HIS A 396 -23.45 10.51 0.20
C HIS A 396 -24.21 11.60 0.95
N GLY A 397 -24.70 11.30 2.17
CA GLY A 397 -25.38 12.28 3.03
C GLY A 397 -24.47 13.46 3.42
N LEU A 398 -23.18 13.18 3.75
CA LEU A 398 -22.17 14.18 4.04
C LEU A 398 -21.97 15.14 2.86
N LEU A 399 -21.77 14.61 1.65
CA LEU A 399 -21.52 15.43 0.46
C LEU A 399 -22.70 16.36 0.14
N LEU A 400 -23.94 15.88 0.29
CA LEU A 400 -25.14 16.70 0.15
C LEU A 400 -25.28 17.77 1.23
N ASP A 401 -24.76 17.52 2.43
CA ASP A 401 -24.77 18.52 3.52
C ASP A 401 -23.69 19.57 3.30
N LEU A 402 -22.46 19.14 2.90
CA LEU A 402 -21.34 20.06 2.57
C LEU A 402 -21.65 20.97 1.37
N ASP A 403 -22.40 20.48 0.39
CA ASP A 403 -22.82 21.29 -0.77
C ASP A 403 -23.62 22.55 -0.36
N LYS A 404 -24.35 22.50 0.75
CA LYS A 404 -25.10 23.63 1.29
C LYS A 404 -24.22 24.77 1.83
N PHE A 405 -22.96 24.49 2.19
CA PHE A 405 -22.02 25.55 2.61
C PHE A 405 -21.60 26.48 1.47
N LEU A 406 -21.86 26.08 0.24
CA LEU A 406 -21.53 26.84 -0.96
C LEU A 406 -22.76 27.56 -1.56
N SER A 407 -23.91 27.44 -0.89
CA SER A 407 -25.19 28.05 -1.31
C SER A 407 -25.34 29.52 -0.85
#